data_962234fc15445884633b21699801c35c
#
_entry.id   962234fc15445884633b21699801c35c
#
_cell.length_a   1.000
_cell.length_b   1.000
_cell.length_c   1.000
_cell.angle_alpha   90.00
_cell.angle_beta   90.00
_cell.angle_gamma   90.00
#
_symmetry.space_group_name_H-M   'P 1'
#
loop_
_entity.id
_entity.type
_entity.pdbx_description
1 polymer ?
#
loop_
_entity_poly.entity_id
_entity_poly.type
_entity_poly.pdbx_seq_one_letter_code
_entity_poly.pdbx_strand_id
1 'polypeptide(L)'
;LTGHSGAGKSTLLKLIMLIERASCGRVIVDDRDHSQLKGNQIDIARRDIGMIYQDHNLLDDLTVYDNVALPLVITGMQPRDIPNRVYAALDLVGLKHRAKSLPFELSGGEQQRVGIARAVVSKPAVILADEPTGNLDPQLAVEVMNIFEELSRVGVSILVATHDLSLIARFHHRLLTLKAGQLVADTGATV
;
A
#
# COMPACT_ATOMS: atom_id res chain seq x y z
N LEU A 1 -1.89 -2.40 12.07
CA LEU A 1 -1.88 -3.84 12.33
C LEU A 1 -0.53 -4.24 12.90
N THR A 2 -0.50 -4.82 14.09
CA THR A 2 0.74 -5.25 14.75
C THR A 2 0.67 -6.71 15.18
N GLY A 3 1.83 -7.26 15.58
CA GLY A 3 2.01 -8.63 16.05
C GLY A 3 3.41 -9.13 15.72
N HIS A 4 3.87 -10.14 16.45
CA HIS A 4 5.18 -10.76 16.21
C HIS A 4 5.30 -11.33 14.79
N SER A 5 6.53 -11.65 14.37
CA SER A 5 6.74 -12.41 13.14
C SER A 5 5.93 -13.72 13.19
N GLY A 6 5.29 -14.09 12.09
CA GLY A 6 4.39 -15.26 12.04
C GLY A 6 3.00 -15.07 12.68
N ALA A 7 2.65 -13.88 13.18
CA ALA A 7 1.32 -13.63 13.77
C ALA A 7 0.17 -13.68 12.76
N GLY A 8 0.43 -13.67 11.45
CA GLY A 8 -0.58 -13.72 10.40
C GLY A 8 -0.83 -12.38 9.70
N LYS A 9 -0.02 -11.33 9.95
CA LYS A 9 -0.19 -10.00 9.35
C LYS A 9 -0.21 -10.06 7.81
N SER A 10 0.85 -10.57 7.20
CA SER A 10 0.95 -10.67 5.73
C SER A 10 -0.11 -11.62 5.14
N THR A 11 -0.52 -12.68 5.86
CA THR A 11 -1.63 -13.54 5.44
C THR A 11 -2.93 -12.76 5.39
N LEU A 12 -3.23 -11.93 6.40
CA LEU A 12 -4.42 -11.07 6.39
C LEU A 12 -4.40 -10.11 5.20
N LEU A 13 -3.24 -9.45 4.92
CA LEU A 13 -3.11 -8.59 3.75
C LEU A 13 -3.34 -9.34 2.44
N LYS A 14 -2.80 -10.56 2.31
CA LYS A 14 -3.00 -11.42 1.12
C LYS A 14 -4.46 -11.84 0.93
N LEU A 15 -5.21 -12.10 2.02
CA LEU A 15 -6.65 -12.38 1.97
C LEU A 15 -7.44 -11.17 1.46
N ILE A 16 -7.13 -9.97 1.96
CA ILE A 16 -7.75 -8.71 1.52
C ILE A 16 -7.46 -8.45 0.03
N MET A 17 -6.21 -8.68 -0.41
CA MET A 17 -5.76 -8.56 -1.80
C MET A 17 -6.27 -9.67 -2.72
N LEU A 18 -6.98 -10.68 -2.21
CA LEU A 18 -7.38 -11.87 -2.98
C LEU A 18 -6.19 -12.67 -3.57
N ILE A 19 -4.98 -12.51 -3.03
CA ILE A 19 -3.81 -13.34 -3.36
C ILE A 19 -4.03 -14.75 -2.81
N GLU A 20 -4.57 -14.84 -1.60
CA GLU A 20 -5.02 -16.07 -0.96
C GLU A 20 -6.52 -16.04 -0.74
N ARG A 21 -7.15 -17.20 -0.61
CA ARG A 21 -8.58 -17.33 -0.31
C ARG A 21 -8.79 -17.80 1.11
N ALA A 22 -9.80 -17.25 1.77
CA ALA A 22 -10.23 -17.74 3.07
C ALA A 22 -10.79 -19.17 2.94
N SER A 23 -10.33 -20.08 3.80
CA SER A 23 -10.86 -21.46 3.87
C SER A 23 -12.29 -21.50 4.40
N CYS A 24 -12.66 -20.53 5.25
CA CYS A 24 -14.00 -20.34 5.79
C CYS A 24 -14.22 -18.87 6.15
N GLY A 25 -15.47 -18.48 6.38
CA GLY A 25 -15.84 -17.10 6.66
C GLY A 25 -15.91 -16.22 5.41
N ARG A 26 -15.90 -14.90 5.60
CA ARG A 26 -16.02 -13.90 4.54
C ARG A 26 -15.00 -12.80 4.71
N VAL A 27 -14.50 -12.26 3.58
CA VAL A 27 -13.67 -11.07 3.52
C VAL A 27 -14.46 -10.01 2.75
N ILE A 28 -14.85 -8.95 3.44
CA ILE A 28 -15.62 -7.84 2.86
C ILE A 28 -14.72 -6.63 2.79
N VAL A 29 -14.55 -6.03 1.61
CA VAL A 29 -13.75 -4.84 1.36
C VAL A 29 -14.59 -3.88 0.53
N ASP A 30 -14.74 -2.65 1.00
CA ASP A 30 -15.55 -1.61 0.33
C ASP A 30 -16.94 -2.15 -0.07
N ASP A 31 -17.66 -2.73 0.90
CA ASP A 31 -18.97 -3.36 0.79
C ASP A 31 -19.07 -4.55 -0.20
N ARG A 32 -17.95 -5.01 -0.76
CA ARG A 32 -17.90 -6.17 -1.66
C ARG A 32 -17.41 -7.42 -0.92
N ASP A 33 -18.15 -8.50 -1.01
CA ASP A 33 -17.73 -9.80 -0.49
C ASP A 33 -16.73 -10.47 -1.44
N HIS A 34 -15.47 -10.37 -1.09
CA HIS A 34 -14.36 -10.95 -1.84
C HIS A 34 -14.39 -12.48 -1.90
N SER A 35 -15.06 -13.13 -0.94
CA SER A 35 -15.14 -14.59 -0.88
C SER A 35 -15.94 -15.17 -2.05
N GLN A 36 -16.83 -14.38 -2.64
CA GLN A 36 -17.72 -14.78 -3.74
C GLN A 36 -17.13 -14.49 -5.14
N LEU A 37 -16.07 -13.66 -5.24
CA LEU A 37 -15.53 -13.21 -6.52
C LEU A 37 -14.81 -14.33 -7.27
N LYS A 38 -14.96 -14.35 -8.61
CA LYS A 38 -14.35 -15.35 -9.51
C LYS A 38 -13.84 -14.69 -10.80
N GLY A 39 -12.79 -15.30 -11.39
CA GLY A 39 -12.24 -14.88 -12.67
C GLY A 39 -11.90 -13.39 -12.69
N ASN A 40 -12.33 -12.67 -13.72
CA ASN A 40 -12.06 -11.26 -13.92
C ASN A 40 -12.62 -10.32 -12.83
N GLN A 41 -13.59 -10.77 -12.03
CA GLN A 41 -14.09 -9.99 -10.90
C GLN A 41 -12.99 -9.76 -9.83
N ILE A 42 -12.07 -10.73 -9.68
CA ILE A 42 -10.92 -10.61 -8.78
C ILE A 42 -10.00 -9.50 -9.26
N ASP A 43 -9.70 -9.46 -10.56
CA ASP A 43 -8.80 -8.45 -11.13
C ASP A 43 -9.41 -7.05 -11.03
N ILE A 44 -10.72 -6.94 -11.19
CA ILE A 44 -11.44 -5.68 -10.98
C ILE A 44 -11.36 -5.25 -9.52
N ALA A 45 -11.62 -6.15 -8.56
CA ALA A 45 -11.55 -5.82 -7.14
C ALA A 45 -10.14 -5.41 -6.70
N ARG A 46 -9.09 -6.03 -7.24
CA ARG A 46 -7.69 -5.67 -6.96
C ARG A 46 -7.32 -4.27 -7.43
N ARG A 47 -8.01 -3.71 -8.45
CA ARG A 47 -7.74 -2.35 -8.94
C ARG A 47 -8.10 -1.26 -7.93
N ASP A 48 -9.04 -1.57 -7.03
CA ASP A 48 -9.51 -0.66 -5.98
C ASP A 48 -8.63 -0.74 -4.71
N ILE A 49 -7.58 -1.58 -4.73
CA ILE A 49 -6.66 -1.79 -3.61
C ILE A 49 -5.23 -1.50 -4.06
N GLY A 50 -4.59 -0.51 -3.43
CA GLY A 50 -3.16 -0.25 -3.58
C GLY A 50 -2.36 -1.13 -2.62
N MET A 51 -1.25 -1.73 -3.10
CA MET A 51 -0.35 -2.51 -2.25
C MET A 51 1.04 -1.91 -2.22
N ILE A 52 1.58 -1.73 -1.02
CA ILE A 52 2.94 -1.27 -0.76
C ILE A 52 3.67 -2.41 -0.05
N TYR A 53 4.78 -2.85 -0.62
CA TYR A 53 5.60 -3.95 -0.12
C TYR A 53 6.85 -3.42 0.58
N GLN A 54 7.41 -4.23 1.47
CA GLN A 54 8.67 -3.94 2.14
C GLN A 54 9.84 -3.86 1.15
N ASP A 55 9.90 -4.74 0.15
CA ASP A 55 10.98 -4.84 -0.84
C ASP A 55 10.72 -4.00 -2.11
N HIS A 56 9.93 -2.96 -2.04
CA HIS A 56 9.58 -2.03 -3.12
C HIS A 56 9.01 -2.69 -4.38
N ASN A 57 9.53 -3.84 -4.82
CA ASN A 57 9.13 -4.60 -6.02
C ASN A 57 9.02 -3.71 -7.28
N LEU A 58 10.02 -2.85 -7.48
CA LEU A 58 10.12 -2.07 -8.72
C LEU A 58 10.68 -2.93 -9.84
N LEU A 59 10.28 -2.62 -11.06
CA LEU A 59 10.82 -3.25 -12.26
C LEU A 59 12.07 -2.49 -12.67
N ASP A 60 13.24 -3.14 -12.62
CA ASP A 60 14.54 -2.50 -12.76
C ASP A 60 14.81 -1.95 -14.16
N ASP A 61 14.19 -2.51 -15.18
CA ASP A 61 14.27 -2.14 -16.61
C ASP A 61 13.29 -1.02 -16.98
N LEU A 62 12.44 -0.60 -16.07
CA LEU A 62 11.50 0.48 -16.27
C LEU A 62 11.93 1.73 -15.50
N THR A 63 11.70 2.90 -16.10
CA THR A 63 11.90 4.17 -15.42
C THR A 63 10.97 4.30 -14.20
N VAL A 64 11.26 5.25 -13.33
CA VAL A 64 10.36 5.65 -12.23
C VAL A 64 8.97 5.98 -12.77
N TYR A 65 8.91 6.75 -13.87
CA TYR A 65 7.65 7.08 -14.52
C TYR A 65 6.88 5.83 -14.96
N ASP A 66 7.56 4.89 -15.64
CA ASP A 66 6.92 3.70 -16.18
C ASP A 66 6.47 2.74 -15.06
N ASN A 67 7.27 2.61 -14.00
CA ASN A 67 6.87 1.86 -12.79
C ASN A 67 5.57 2.41 -12.20
N VAL A 68 5.43 3.73 -12.09
CA VAL A 68 4.22 4.37 -11.56
C VAL A 68 3.06 4.31 -12.56
N ALA A 69 3.33 4.37 -13.87
CA ALA A 69 2.31 4.29 -14.90
C ALA A 69 1.69 2.89 -15.05
N LEU A 70 2.41 1.84 -14.66
CA LEU A 70 2.05 0.45 -14.92
C LEU A 70 0.62 0.07 -14.52
N PRO A 71 0.11 0.41 -13.32
CA PRO A 71 -1.28 0.12 -12.95
C PRO A 71 -2.30 0.76 -13.88
N LEU A 72 -2.03 1.97 -14.36
CA LEU A 72 -2.92 2.70 -15.27
C LEU A 72 -2.95 2.06 -16.66
N VAL A 73 -1.79 1.61 -17.15
CA VAL A 73 -1.66 0.89 -18.42
C VAL A 73 -2.42 -0.43 -18.36
N ILE A 74 -2.22 -1.23 -17.31
CA ILE A 74 -2.89 -2.52 -17.09
C ILE A 74 -4.42 -2.35 -17.01
N THR A 75 -4.89 -1.25 -16.44
CA THR A 75 -6.34 -0.97 -16.34
C THR A 75 -6.94 -0.39 -17.61
N GLY A 76 -6.12 -0.17 -18.65
CA GLY A 76 -6.58 0.33 -19.96
C GLY A 76 -6.92 1.83 -19.95
N MET A 77 -6.29 2.62 -19.07
CA MET A 77 -6.46 4.09 -19.10
C MET A 77 -5.98 4.66 -20.43
N GLN A 78 -6.66 5.68 -20.92
CA GLN A 78 -6.27 6.31 -22.18
C GLN A 78 -4.86 6.94 -22.05
N PRO A 79 -3.96 6.72 -23.03
CA PRO A 79 -2.56 7.18 -22.95
C PRO A 79 -2.41 8.68 -22.67
N ARG A 80 -3.35 9.51 -23.17
CA ARG A 80 -3.34 10.97 -22.96
C ARG A 80 -3.57 11.37 -21.50
N ASP A 81 -4.22 10.52 -20.68
CA ASP A 81 -4.59 10.83 -19.29
C ASP A 81 -3.54 10.33 -18.27
N ILE A 82 -2.69 9.38 -18.70
CA ILE A 82 -1.66 8.76 -17.85
C ILE A 82 -0.64 9.78 -17.32
N PRO A 83 -0.05 10.68 -18.14
CA PRO A 83 0.99 11.57 -17.67
C PRO A 83 0.56 12.45 -16.48
N ASN A 84 -0.63 13.00 -16.53
CA ASN A 84 -1.16 13.86 -15.46
C ASN A 84 -1.28 13.09 -14.13
N ARG A 85 -1.74 11.83 -14.20
CA ARG A 85 -1.86 10.96 -13.02
C ARG A 85 -0.50 10.60 -12.44
N VAL A 86 0.43 10.19 -13.30
CA VAL A 86 1.78 9.78 -12.89
C VAL A 86 2.53 10.95 -12.26
N TYR A 87 2.54 12.12 -12.90
CA TYR A 87 3.23 13.28 -12.35
C TYR A 87 2.59 13.79 -11.05
N ALA A 88 1.28 13.71 -10.90
CA ALA A 88 0.62 14.02 -9.64
C ALA A 88 1.02 13.04 -8.51
N ALA A 89 1.10 11.74 -8.80
CA ALA A 89 1.54 10.75 -7.83
C ALA A 89 3.02 10.91 -7.46
N LEU A 90 3.88 11.23 -8.43
CA LEU A 90 5.30 11.51 -8.18
C LEU A 90 5.52 12.82 -7.40
N ASP A 91 4.67 13.82 -7.61
CA ASP A 91 4.71 15.09 -6.89
C ASP A 91 4.36 14.88 -5.41
N LEU A 92 3.32 14.08 -5.13
CA LEU A 92 2.90 13.70 -3.78
C LEU A 92 4.06 13.11 -2.95
N VAL A 93 4.94 12.33 -3.58
CA VAL A 93 6.08 11.69 -2.92
C VAL A 93 7.40 12.44 -3.12
N GLY A 94 7.37 13.65 -3.71
CA GLY A 94 8.55 14.52 -3.92
C GLY A 94 9.54 14.01 -4.98
N LEU A 95 9.14 13.10 -5.89
CA LEU A 95 10.04 12.43 -6.85
C LEU A 95 9.81 12.81 -8.32
N LYS A 96 9.07 13.89 -8.59
CA LYS A 96 8.79 14.33 -9.96
C LYS A 96 10.06 14.56 -10.79
N HIS A 97 11.13 15.05 -10.16
CA HIS A 97 12.43 15.29 -10.79
C HIS A 97 13.18 14.00 -11.15
N ARG A 98 12.82 12.86 -10.56
CA ARG A 98 13.38 11.53 -10.80
C ARG A 98 12.60 10.69 -11.81
N ALA A 99 11.58 11.24 -12.45
CA ALA A 99 10.67 10.49 -13.33
C ALA A 99 11.38 9.64 -14.41
N LYS A 100 12.54 10.11 -14.91
CA LYS A 100 13.33 9.44 -15.94
C LYS A 100 14.42 8.52 -15.40
N SER A 101 14.68 8.52 -14.11
CA SER A 101 15.67 7.65 -13.47
C SER A 101 15.22 6.19 -13.48
N LEU A 102 16.19 5.28 -13.43
CA LEU A 102 15.97 3.85 -13.22
C LEU A 102 16.02 3.53 -11.70
N PRO A 103 15.37 2.46 -11.23
CA PRO A 103 15.34 2.12 -9.81
C PRO A 103 16.72 2.04 -9.13
N PHE A 104 17.72 1.49 -9.80
CA PHE A 104 19.08 1.37 -9.24
C PHE A 104 19.81 2.70 -9.05
N GLU A 105 19.32 3.80 -9.64
CA GLU A 105 19.84 5.16 -9.45
C GLU A 105 19.25 5.85 -8.21
N LEU A 106 18.31 5.20 -7.52
CA LEU A 106 17.59 5.74 -6.37
C LEU A 106 18.10 5.15 -5.05
N SER A 107 18.07 5.94 -3.99
CA SER A 107 18.21 5.43 -2.63
C SER A 107 17.02 4.52 -2.25
N GLY A 108 17.21 3.64 -1.25
CA GLY A 108 16.13 2.76 -0.78
C GLY A 108 14.87 3.54 -0.36
N GLY A 109 15.02 4.70 0.28
CA GLY A 109 13.90 5.55 0.64
C GLY A 109 13.20 6.18 -0.58
N GLU A 110 13.94 6.54 -1.63
CA GLU A 110 13.35 6.99 -2.90
C GLU A 110 12.60 5.84 -3.59
N GLN A 111 13.17 4.63 -3.62
CA GLN A 111 12.50 3.45 -4.17
C GLN A 111 11.20 3.14 -3.43
N GLN A 112 11.17 3.25 -2.11
CA GLN A 112 9.96 3.09 -1.31
C GLN A 112 8.90 4.13 -1.69
N ARG A 113 9.29 5.40 -1.83
CA ARG A 113 8.37 6.45 -2.27
C ARG A 113 7.85 6.23 -3.70
N VAL A 114 8.64 5.66 -4.61
CA VAL A 114 8.14 5.22 -5.94
C VAL A 114 7.10 4.12 -5.78
N GLY A 115 7.33 3.15 -4.90
CA GLY A 115 6.36 2.09 -4.56
C GLY A 115 5.03 2.66 -4.05
N ILE A 116 5.08 3.70 -3.21
CA ILE A 116 3.90 4.42 -2.73
C ILE A 116 3.20 5.14 -3.90
N ALA A 117 3.94 5.90 -4.72
CA ALA A 117 3.38 6.58 -5.89
C ALA A 117 2.66 5.60 -6.83
N ARG A 118 3.26 4.43 -7.09
CA ARG A 118 2.65 3.35 -7.87
C ARG A 118 1.36 2.82 -7.26
N ALA A 119 1.32 2.68 -5.93
CA ALA A 119 0.14 2.18 -5.24
C ALA A 119 -1.04 3.17 -5.27
N VAL A 120 -0.76 4.49 -5.26
CA VAL A 120 -1.80 5.54 -5.18
C VAL A 120 -2.24 6.08 -6.53
N VAL A 121 -1.50 5.84 -7.62
CA VAL A 121 -1.73 6.46 -8.94
C VAL A 121 -3.11 6.15 -9.52
N SER A 122 -3.66 4.98 -9.23
CA SER A 122 -5.01 4.56 -9.64
C SER A 122 -6.12 5.15 -8.75
N LYS A 123 -5.77 5.86 -7.67
CA LYS A 123 -6.69 6.37 -6.63
C LYS A 123 -7.52 5.24 -5.98
N PRO A 124 -6.86 4.26 -5.37
CA PRO A 124 -7.55 3.15 -4.73
C PRO A 124 -8.38 3.63 -3.53
N ALA A 125 -9.47 2.92 -3.23
CA ALA A 125 -10.26 3.16 -2.02
C ALA A 125 -9.51 2.69 -0.75
N VAL A 126 -8.69 1.64 -0.89
CA VAL A 126 -7.94 1.02 0.20
C VAL A 126 -6.46 0.89 -0.16
N ILE A 127 -5.59 1.22 0.77
CA ILE A 127 -4.14 0.96 0.69
C ILE A 127 -3.76 -0.05 1.77
N LEU A 128 -3.03 -1.07 1.36
CA LEU A 128 -2.40 -2.04 2.23
C LEU A 128 -0.89 -1.85 2.19
N ALA A 129 -0.24 -1.79 3.34
CA ALA A 129 1.21 -1.65 3.43
C ALA A 129 1.78 -2.72 4.36
N ASP A 130 2.67 -3.57 3.83
CA ASP A 130 3.36 -4.61 4.59
C ASP A 130 4.78 -4.14 4.91
N GLU A 131 5.02 -3.77 6.18
CA GLU A 131 6.27 -3.25 6.71
C GLU A 131 6.87 -2.10 5.85
N PRO A 132 6.09 -1.05 5.50
CA PRO A 132 6.50 -0.05 4.49
C PRO A 132 7.70 0.80 4.91
N THR A 133 8.11 0.72 6.16
CA THR A 133 9.21 1.50 6.75
C THR A 133 10.34 0.63 7.28
N GLY A 134 10.27 -0.69 7.12
CA GLY A 134 11.17 -1.66 7.75
C GLY A 134 12.64 -1.52 7.33
N ASN A 135 12.92 -0.97 6.15
CA ASN A 135 14.27 -0.77 5.60
C ASN A 135 14.68 0.71 5.57
N LEU A 136 13.94 1.59 6.24
CA LEU A 136 14.18 3.03 6.23
C LEU A 136 14.79 3.52 7.54
N ASP A 137 15.58 4.60 7.48
CA ASP A 137 15.96 5.31 8.69
C ASP A 137 14.72 5.98 9.35
N PRO A 138 14.81 6.33 10.64
CA PRO A 138 13.67 6.85 11.39
C PRO A 138 13.05 8.14 10.81
N GLN A 139 13.85 8.98 10.15
CA GLN A 139 13.36 10.23 9.57
C GLN A 139 12.53 9.94 8.31
N LEU A 140 13.05 9.11 7.41
CA LEU A 140 12.32 8.67 6.21
C LEU A 140 11.06 7.87 6.55
N ALA A 141 11.12 7.05 7.61
CA ALA A 141 9.94 6.32 8.09
C ALA A 141 8.80 7.28 8.49
N VAL A 142 9.13 8.38 9.17
CA VAL A 142 8.14 9.41 9.51
C VAL A 142 7.61 10.13 8.27
N GLU A 143 8.46 10.42 7.29
CA GLU A 143 8.01 11.04 6.02
C GLU A 143 7.00 10.14 5.29
N VAL A 144 7.25 8.84 5.21
CA VAL A 144 6.31 7.86 4.63
C VAL A 144 4.99 7.84 5.39
N MET A 145 5.02 7.83 6.72
CA MET A 145 3.80 7.86 7.52
C MET A 145 3.02 9.17 7.35
N ASN A 146 3.69 10.31 7.18
CA ASN A 146 3.01 11.58 6.89
C ASN A 146 2.28 11.55 5.53
N ILE A 147 2.84 10.89 4.51
CA ILE A 147 2.15 10.67 3.23
C ILE A 147 0.86 9.85 3.46
N PHE A 148 0.92 8.81 4.30
CA PHE A 148 -0.28 8.04 4.65
C PHE A 148 -1.34 8.88 5.39
N GLU A 149 -0.91 9.78 6.29
CA GLU A 149 -1.81 10.74 6.94
C GLU A 149 -2.54 11.62 5.92
N GLU A 150 -1.80 12.19 4.96
CA GLU A 150 -2.38 13.04 3.91
C GLU A 150 -3.40 12.28 3.07
N LEU A 151 -3.09 11.05 2.67
CA LEU A 151 -4.00 10.18 1.92
C LEU A 151 -5.24 9.81 2.74
N SER A 152 -5.08 9.54 4.04
CA SER A 152 -6.20 9.24 4.93
C SER A 152 -7.15 10.44 5.08
N ARG A 153 -6.62 11.66 5.18
CA ARG A 153 -7.42 12.89 5.25
C ARG A 153 -8.28 13.13 4.03
N VAL A 154 -7.88 12.63 2.87
CA VAL A 154 -8.70 12.72 1.63
C VAL A 154 -9.61 11.50 1.42
N GLY A 155 -9.75 10.65 2.44
CA GLY A 155 -10.74 9.57 2.49
C GLY A 155 -10.24 8.20 2.05
N VAL A 156 -8.92 8.01 1.87
CA VAL A 156 -8.35 6.69 1.58
C VAL A 156 -8.24 5.88 2.87
N SER A 157 -8.78 4.66 2.87
CA SER A 157 -8.60 3.73 4.00
C SER A 157 -7.22 3.08 3.94
N ILE A 158 -6.44 3.15 5.01
CA ILE A 158 -5.06 2.64 5.02
C ILE A 158 -4.87 1.61 6.14
N LEU A 159 -4.38 0.43 5.79
CA LEU A 159 -3.99 -0.61 6.72
C LEU A 159 -2.48 -0.84 6.63
N VAL A 160 -1.75 -0.41 7.65
CA VAL A 160 -0.30 -0.61 7.76
C VAL A 160 -0.03 -1.78 8.69
N ALA A 161 0.65 -2.81 8.19
CA ALA A 161 1.23 -3.86 9.01
C ALA A 161 2.65 -3.44 9.40
N THR A 162 2.93 -3.33 10.69
CA THR A 162 4.25 -2.97 11.20
C THR A 162 4.49 -3.56 12.59
N HIS A 163 5.75 -3.75 12.93
CA HIS A 163 6.20 -4.08 14.28
C HIS A 163 6.95 -2.92 14.94
N ASP A 164 7.07 -1.76 14.29
CA ASP A 164 7.74 -0.59 14.84
C ASP A 164 6.87 0.11 15.87
N LEU A 165 7.20 -0.13 17.15
CA LEU A 165 6.48 0.44 18.28
C LEU A 165 6.64 1.96 18.38
N SER A 166 7.73 2.53 17.85
CA SER A 166 7.97 3.97 17.88
C SER A 166 7.03 4.72 16.94
N LEU A 167 6.79 4.19 15.76
CA LEU A 167 5.81 4.72 14.82
C LEU A 167 4.38 4.56 15.35
N ILE A 168 4.05 3.39 15.93
CA ILE A 168 2.73 3.16 16.55
C ILE A 168 2.46 4.18 17.64
N ALA A 169 3.44 4.42 18.54
CA ALA A 169 3.31 5.39 19.63
C ALA A 169 3.21 6.84 19.12
N ARG A 170 3.84 7.17 17.98
CA ARG A 170 3.84 8.53 17.45
C ARG A 170 2.55 8.90 16.72
N PHE A 171 1.96 7.96 15.96
CA PHE A 171 0.84 8.26 15.06
C PHE A 171 -0.55 7.96 15.65
N HIS A 172 -0.66 7.39 16.85
CA HIS A 172 -1.89 7.24 17.66
C HIS A 172 -3.15 6.77 16.90
N HIS A 173 -3.00 5.90 15.89
CA HIS A 173 -4.14 5.35 15.15
C HIS A 173 -4.74 4.11 15.83
N ARG A 174 -5.92 3.70 15.34
CA ARG A 174 -6.53 2.43 15.70
C ARG A 174 -5.52 1.29 15.50
N LEU A 175 -5.29 0.51 16.55
CA LEU A 175 -4.33 -0.57 16.55
C LEU A 175 -5.06 -1.91 16.63
N LEU A 176 -4.80 -2.75 15.63
CA LEU A 176 -5.23 -4.14 15.59
C LEU A 176 -4.03 -5.03 15.91
N THR A 177 -4.12 -5.86 16.95
CA THR A 177 -3.02 -6.75 17.37
C THR A 177 -3.35 -8.20 17.04
N LEU A 178 -2.50 -8.83 16.22
CA LEU A 178 -2.60 -10.26 15.90
C LEU A 178 -1.64 -11.10 16.73
N LYS A 179 -2.10 -12.28 17.15
CA LYS A 179 -1.30 -13.33 17.79
C LYS A 179 -1.76 -14.69 17.29
N ALA A 180 -0.86 -15.47 16.69
CA ALA A 180 -1.15 -16.80 16.15
C ALA A 180 -2.41 -16.86 15.27
N GLY A 181 -2.58 -15.89 14.37
CA GLY A 181 -3.72 -15.80 13.46
C GLY A 181 -5.02 -15.27 14.07
N GLN A 182 -5.03 -14.88 15.34
CA GLN A 182 -6.21 -14.35 16.04
C GLN A 182 -6.05 -12.87 16.34
N LEU A 183 -7.12 -12.10 16.22
CA LEU A 183 -7.19 -10.72 16.67
C LEU A 183 -7.37 -10.73 18.20
N VAL A 184 -6.34 -10.29 18.92
CA VAL A 184 -6.31 -10.31 20.40
C VAL A 184 -6.56 -8.95 21.02
N ALA A 185 -6.39 -7.85 20.26
CA ALA A 185 -6.72 -6.50 20.70
C ALA A 185 -7.11 -5.62 19.53
N ASP A 186 -8.03 -4.70 19.79
CA ASP A 186 -8.49 -3.65 18.90
C ASP A 186 -8.77 -2.40 19.72
N THR A 187 -7.97 -1.34 19.56
CA THR A 187 -8.11 -0.13 20.36
C THR A 187 -9.30 0.74 19.96
N GLY A 188 -10.01 0.40 18.88
CA GLY A 188 -11.06 1.22 18.32
C GLY A 188 -10.55 2.50 17.64
N ALA A 189 -11.43 3.23 16.97
CA ALA A 189 -11.13 4.60 16.56
C ALA A 189 -11.13 5.48 17.82
N THR A 190 -9.99 6.05 18.19
CA THR A 190 -9.99 7.17 19.13
C THR A 190 -10.65 8.34 18.40
N VAL A 191 -11.87 8.68 18.80
CA VAL A 191 -12.62 9.85 18.33
C VAL A 191 -11.94 11.11 18.86
#